data_a594af833c74c30c21e8569459318c0d
#
_entry.id   a594af833c74c30c21e8569459318c0d
#
_cell.length_a   1.000
_cell.length_b   1.000
_cell.length_c   1.000
_cell.angle_alpha   90.00
_cell.angle_beta   90.00
_cell.angle_gamma   90.00
#
_symmetry.space_group_name_H-M   'P 1'
#
loop_
_entity.id
_entity.type
_entity.pdbx_description
1 polymer ?
#
loop_
_entity_poly.entity_id
_entity_poly.type
_entity_poly.pdbx_seq_one_letter_code
_entity_poly.pdbx_strand_id
1 'polypeptide(L)'
;MKDVPGFLQQSQSSGPGQPAVWHRLEELYTKKLWHQLTLQVLDFVQDPCFAQGDGLIKLYENFISEFEHRVNPLSLVEIILHVVRQMTDPNVALTFLEKTREKVKSSDEAVILCKTAIGALKLNIGDLQVTKETIEDVEEMLNNLPGVTSVHSRFYDLSSKYYQTVGNHASYYKDALRFLGCVDIKDLPLMHPVLESLRNTDRQWLIDTLYAFNSGNVERFQTLKTAWGQQPDLAANEAQLLRKIQLLCLMEMTFTRPANHRQLTFEEIAKSAKITVNEVELLVMKALSVGLVKGSIDEVDRRVHMTWVQPRVLDLQQIKGMKDRLEFWCTDVKSMEMLVEHQAHDILT
;
A
#
# COMPACT_ATOMS: atom_id res chain seq x y z
N MET A 1 10.56 32.57 -21.22
CA MET A 1 9.51 32.31 -20.23
C MET A 1 8.38 31.61 -20.94
N LYS A 2 8.00 30.42 -20.49
CA LYS A 2 6.87 29.70 -21.06
C LYS A 2 5.57 30.35 -20.58
N ASP A 3 4.54 30.37 -21.44
CA ASP A 3 3.25 30.92 -21.06
C ASP A 3 2.44 29.91 -20.24
N VAL A 4 2.79 29.81 -18.94
CA VAL A 4 2.15 28.88 -18.00
C VAL A 4 0.64 29.16 -17.85
N PRO A 5 0.19 30.43 -17.66
CA PRO A 5 -1.24 30.73 -17.58
C PRO A 5 -2.00 30.30 -18.84
N GLY A 6 -1.47 30.60 -20.02
CA GLY A 6 -2.09 30.21 -21.29
C GLY A 6 -2.20 28.68 -21.43
N PHE A 7 -1.17 27.92 -21.05
CA PHE A 7 -1.20 26.45 -21.04
C PHE A 7 -2.26 25.90 -20.08
N LEU A 8 -2.36 26.43 -18.86
CA LEU A 8 -3.35 25.97 -17.87
C LEU A 8 -4.78 26.27 -18.33
N GLN A 9 -5.05 27.46 -18.90
CA GLN A 9 -6.37 27.82 -19.43
C GLN A 9 -6.75 26.95 -20.63
N GLN A 10 -5.83 26.67 -21.55
CA GLN A 10 -6.06 25.76 -22.65
C GLN A 10 -6.36 24.34 -22.14
N SER A 11 -5.65 23.88 -21.11
CA SER A 11 -5.85 22.58 -20.51
C SER A 11 -7.17 22.45 -19.74
N GLN A 12 -7.74 23.55 -19.22
CA GLN A 12 -9.08 23.57 -18.63
C GLN A 12 -10.17 23.26 -19.64
N SER A 13 -9.99 23.69 -20.90
CA SER A 13 -11.00 23.51 -21.95
C SER A 13 -10.83 22.21 -22.76
N SER A 14 -9.63 21.69 -22.90
CA SER A 14 -9.33 20.56 -23.79
C SER A 14 -8.33 19.54 -23.24
N GLY A 15 -7.84 19.72 -22.00
CA GLY A 15 -6.88 18.83 -21.36
C GLY A 15 -7.51 17.58 -20.75
N PRO A 16 -6.68 16.57 -20.43
CA PRO A 16 -7.13 15.39 -19.70
C PRO A 16 -7.49 15.75 -18.25
N GLY A 17 -8.48 15.05 -17.68
CA GLY A 17 -8.92 15.24 -16.30
C GLY A 17 -10.04 16.25 -16.11
N GLN A 18 -10.40 16.49 -14.86
CA GLN A 18 -11.50 17.38 -14.51
C GLN A 18 -11.06 18.88 -14.61
N PRO A 19 -11.86 19.75 -15.24
CA PRO A 19 -11.54 21.18 -15.35
C PRO A 19 -11.30 21.87 -13.99
N ALA A 20 -11.97 21.42 -12.94
CA ALA A 20 -11.82 21.94 -11.59
C ALA A 20 -10.40 21.77 -11.03
N VAL A 21 -9.72 20.66 -11.37
CA VAL A 21 -8.34 20.39 -10.92
C VAL A 21 -7.36 21.37 -11.59
N TRP A 22 -7.51 21.60 -12.90
CA TRP A 22 -6.71 22.59 -13.65
C TRP A 22 -6.87 23.99 -13.10
N HIS A 23 -8.10 24.38 -12.78
CA HIS A 23 -8.38 25.69 -12.15
C HIS A 23 -7.70 25.80 -10.77
N ARG A 24 -7.74 24.72 -9.98
CA ARG A 24 -7.05 24.68 -8.68
C ARG A 24 -5.53 24.81 -8.82
N LEU A 25 -4.92 24.15 -9.80
CA LEU A 25 -3.50 24.29 -10.10
C LEU A 25 -3.12 25.71 -10.49
N GLU A 26 -3.94 26.39 -11.33
CA GLU A 26 -3.75 27.79 -11.71
C GLU A 26 -3.84 28.72 -10.49
N GLU A 27 -4.83 28.52 -9.62
CA GLU A 27 -4.99 29.30 -8.38
C GLU A 27 -3.78 29.17 -7.46
N LEU A 28 -3.32 27.95 -7.21
CA LEU A 28 -2.16 27.67 -6.36
C LEU A 28 -0.87 28.23 -6.94
N TYR A 29 -0.69 28.13 -8.25
CA TYR A 29 0.46 28.68 -8.95
C TYR A 29 0.49 30.22 -8.87
N THR A 30 -0.64 30.88 -9.10
CA THR A 30 -0.79 32.34 -9.03
C THR A 30 -0.53 32.88 -7.62
N LYS A 31 -1.01 32.14 -6.60
CA LYS A 31 -0.78 32.46 -5.19
C LYS A 31 0.62 32.05 -4.70
N LYS A 32 1.45 31.42 -5.53
CA LYS A 32 2.80 30.93 -5.20
C LYS A 32 2.85 29.98 -4.01
N LEU A 33 1.80 29.18 -3.82
CA LEU A 33 1.68 28.19 -2.73
C LEU A 33 2.36 26.87 -3.15
N TRP A 34 3.68 26.88 -3.23
CA TRP A 34 4.48 25.80 -3.84
C TRP A 34 4.28 24.44 -3.19
N HIS A 35 4.18 24.38 -1.86
CA HIS A 35 3.96 23.12 -1.15
C HIS A 35 2.59 22.50 -1.48
N GLN A 36 1.52 23.29 -1.42
CA GLN A 36 0.18 22.81 -1.75
C GLN A 36 0.07 22.45 -3.23
N LEU A 37 0.73 23.25 -4.10
CA LEU A 37 0.82 22.95 -5.53
C LEU A 37 1.52 21.60 -5.78
N THR A 38 2.61 21.31 -5.08
CA THR A 38 3.33 20.03 -5.20
C THR A 38 2.45 18.86 -4.79
N LEU A 39 1.73 18.94 -3.67
CA LEU A 39 0.80 17.89 -3.25
C LEU A 39 -0.32 17.68 -4.27
N GLN A 40 -0.91 18.78 -4.77
CA GLN A 40 -1.97 18.69 -5.79
C GLN A 40 -1.46 18.09 -7.10
N VAL A 41 -0.23 18.41 -7.51
CA VAL A 41 0.40 17.81 -8.70
C VAL A 41 0.68 16.33 -8.49
N LEU A 42 1.15 15.91 -7.29
CA LEU A 42 1.37 14.50 -6.97
C LEU A 42 0.09 13.67 -7.06
N ASP A 43 -1.01 14.18 -6.54
CA ASP A 43 -2.32 13.52 -6.65
C ASP A 43 -2.80 13.50 -8.11
N PHE A 44 -2.63 14.60 -8.82
CA PHE A 44 -3.09 14.74 -10.20
C PHE A 44 -2.35 13.86 -11.20
N VAL A 45 -1.05 13.66 -11.02
CA VAL A 45 -0.21 12.79 -11.87
C VAL A 45 -0.60 11.32 -11.74
N GLN A 46 -1.25 10.93 -10.63
CA GLN A 46 -1.75 9.56 -10.40
C GLN A 46 -3.15 9.33 -10.98
N ASP A 47 -3.81 10.36 -11.51
CA ASP A 47 -5.16 10.26 -12.05
C ASP A 47 -5.17 9.31 -13.29
N PRO A 48 -6.14 8.37 -13.37
CA PRO A 48 -6.30 7.45 -14.50
C PRO A 48 -6.43 8.13 -15.87
N CYS A 49 -6.80 9.41 -15.93
CA CYS A 49 -6.88 10.17 -17.18
C CYS A 49 -5.53 10.27 -17.93
N PHE A 50 -4.41 10.11 -17.21
CA PHE A 50 -3.07 10.09 -17.78
C PHE A 50 -2.54 8.69 -18.09
N ALA A 51 -3.36 7.65 -17.99
CA ALA A 51 -2.92 6.27 -18.26
C ALA A 51 -2.46 6.06 -19.71
N GLN A 52 -2.95 6.89 -20.64
CA GLN A 52 -2.60 6.83 -22.06
C GLN A 52 -2.21 8.21 -22.60
N GLY A 53 -1.31 8.21 -23.60
CA GLY A 53 -0.86 9.44 -24.29
C GLY A 53 0.39 10.08 -23.66
N ASP A 54 0.67 11.30 -24.09
CA ASP A 54 1.84 12.11 -23.71
C ASP A 54 1.50 13.29 -22.76
N GLY A 55 0.36 13.20 -22.11
CA GLY A 55 -0.19 14.27 -21.28
C GLY A 55 0.75 14.71 -20.14
N LEU A 56 1.41 13.75 -19.46
CA LEU A 56 2.35 14.06 -18.40
C LEU A 56 3.65 14.68 -18.91
N ILE A 57 4.11 14.28 -20.09
CA ILE A 57 5.30 14.88 -20.72
C ILE A 57 5.04 16.35 -21.01
N LYS A 58 3.89 16.67 -21.61
CA LYS A 58 3.47 18.05 -21.87
C LYS A 58 3.26 18.86 -20.60
N LEU A 59 2.69 18.23 -19.57
CA LEU A 59 2.51 18.85 -18.24
C LEU A 59 3.86 19.22 -17.62
N TYR A 60 4.84 18.31 -17.70
CA TYR A 60 6.18 18.59 -17.19
C TYR A 60 6.85 19.71 -17.97
N GLU A 61 6.87 19.62 -19.30
CA GLU A 61 7.56 20.58 -20.15
C GLU A 61 6.98 22.00 -20.04
N ASN A 62 5.67 22.15 -20.03
CA ASN A 62 5.02 23.47 -20.08
C ASN A 62 4.68 24.06 -18.71
N PHE A 63 4.61 23.24 -17.66
CA PHE A 63 4.19 23.69 -16.35
C PHE A 63 5.22 23.38 -15.25
N ILE A 64 5.55 22.11 -14.98
CA ILE A 64 6.36 21.73 -13.83
C ILE A 64 7.78 22.26 -13.93
N SER A 65 8.37 22.29 -15.12
CA SER A 65 9.73 22.75 -15.36
C SER A 65 9.99 24.22 -14.94
N GLU A 66 8.98 25.06 -14.85
CA GLU A 66 9.10 26.48 -14.46
C GLU A 66 9.33 26.66 -12.95
N PHE A 67 8.79 25.74 -12.13
CA PHE A 67 8.90 25.84 -10.67
C PHE A 67 9.62 24.64 -10.03
N GLU A 68 10.22 23.73 -10.81
CA GLU A 68 10.91 22.53 -10.31
C GLU A 68 11.94 22.84 -9.21
N HIS A 69 12.61 24.00 -9.28
CA HIS A 69 13.59 24.46 -8.29
C HIS A 69 12.97 24.91 -6.95
N ARG A 70 11.64 25.00 -6.86
CA ARG A 70 10.86 25.36 -5.66
C ARG A 70 10.22 24.15 -5.00
N VAL A 71 10.27 23.01 -5.66
CA VAL A 71 9.68 21.74 -5.20
C VAL A 71 10.69 20.98 -4.34
N ASN A 72 10.19 20.22 -3.36
CA ASN A 72 11.03 19.31 -2.60
C ASN A 72 11.68 18.28 -3.57
N PRO A 73 13.00 18.06 -3.49
CA PRO A 73 13.72 17.17 -4.41
C PRO A 73 13.13 15.75 -4.49
N LEU A 74 12.70 15.17 -3.38
CA LEU A 74 12.08 13.83 -3.35
C LEU A 74 10.76 13.83 -4.12
N SER A 75 9.86 14.79 -3.82
CA SER A 75 8.57 14.92 -4.49
C SER A 75 8.72 15.23 -5.99
N LEU A 76 9.75 15.98 -6.36
CA LEU A 76 10.07 16.22 -7.77
C LEU A 76 10.42 14.91 -8.50
N VAL A 77 11.25 14.07 -7.90
CA VAL A 77 11.60 12.76 -8.48
C VAL A 77 10.38 11.88 -8.59
N GLU A 78 9.50 11.84 -7.59
CA GLU A 78 8.25 11.05 -7.64
C GLU A 78 7.37 11.48 -8.82
N ILE A 79 7.18 12.78 -9.04
CA ILE A 79 6.46 13.30 -10.22
C ILE A 79 7.14 12.86 -11.51
N ILE A 80 8.47 13.00 -11.60
CA ILE A 80 9.24 12.66 -12.79
C ILE A 80 9.14 11.16 -13.10
N LEU A 81 9.07 10.28 -12.10
CA LEU A 81 8.87 8.85 -12.32
C LEU A 81 7.55 8.54 -13.06
N HIS A 82 6.49 9.29 -12.78
CA HIS A 82 5.25 9.16 -13.53
C HIS A 82 5.38 9.67 -14.97
N VAL A 83 6.10 10.76 -15.18
CA VAL A 83 6.40 11.28 -16.53
C VAL A 83 7.23 10.29 -17.36
N VAL A 84 8.26 9.70 -16.76
CA VAL A 84 9.12 8.69 -17.39
C VAL A 84 8.36 7.45 -17.85
N ARG A 85 7.32 7.04 -17.12
CA ARG A 85 6.46 5.90 -17.52
C ARG A 85 5.74 6.12 -18.84
N GLN A 86 5.53 7.36 -19.27
CA GLN A 86 4.91 7.69 -20.57
C GLN A 86 5.92 7.79 -21.70
N MET A 87 7.22 7.84 -21.40
CA MET A 87 8.26 7.89 -22.42
C MET A 87 8.41 6.52 -23.09
N THR A 88 8.25 6.49 -24.40
CA THR A 88 8.35 5.25 -25.20
C THR A 88 9.79 4.84 -25.47
N ASP A 89 10.71 5.81 -25.56
CA ASP A 89 12.12 5.54 -25.81
C ASP A 89 12.90 5.47 -24.47
N PRO A 90 13.42 4.28 -24.10
CA PRO A 90 14.15 4.10 -22.86
C PRO A 90 15.47 4.92 -22.80
N ASN A 91 16.10 5.24 -23.92
CA ASN A 91 17.33 6.04 -23.91
C ASN A 91 17.04 7.51 -23.58
N VAL A 92 15.92 8.04 -24.09
CA VAL A 92 15.45 9.40 -23.74
C VAL A 92 15.10 9.45 -22.26
N ALA A 93 14.40 8.43 -21.75
CA ALA A 93 14.06 8.30 -20.33
C ALA A 93 15.29 8.25 -19.43
N LEU A 94 16.31 7.49 -19.79
CA LEU A 94 17.59 7.42 -19.07
C LEU A 94 18.30 8.80 -19.03
N THR A 95 18.45 9.44 -20.19
CA THR A 95 19.05 10.77 -20.26
C THR A 95 18.29 11.81 -19.43
N PHE A 96 16.98 11.71 -19.39
CA PHE A 96 16.11 12.58 -18.59
C PHE A 96 16.31 12.35 -17.09
N LEU A 97 16.38 11.10 -16.64
CA LEU A 97 16.65 10.77 -15.24
C LEU A 97 18.07 11.16 -14.80
N GLU A 98 19.07 11.02 -15.66
CA GLU A 98 20.44 11.47 -15.37
C GLU A 98 20.50 12.98 -15.17
N LYS A 99 19.84 13.76 -16.03
CA LYS A 99 19.71 15.21 -15.85
C LYS A 99 18.96 15.57 -14.56
N THR A 100 17.93 14.80 -14.20
CA THR A 100 17.20 15.00 -12.96
C THR A 100 18.08 14.72 -11.75
N ARG A 101 18.86 13.64 -11.78
CA ARG A 101 19.82 13.31 -10.71
C ARG A 101 20.80 14.45 -10.44
N GLU A 102 21.27 15.13 -11.50
CA GLU A 102 22.16 16.30 -11.35
C GLU A 102 21.46 17.48 -10.64
N LYS A 103 20.16 17.66 -10.88
CA LYS A 103 19.37 18.73 -10.25
C LYS A 103 19.06 18.46 -8.76
N VAL A 104 18.91 17.19 -8.36
CA VAL A 104 18.49 16.80 -7.00
C VAL A 104 19.65 16.37 -6.09
N LYS A 105 20.89 16.69 -6.42
CA LYS A 105 22.10 16.34 -5.64
C LYS A 105 22.06 16.78 -4.17
N SER A 106 21.20 17.71 -3.82
CA SER A 106 21.08 18.23 -2.46
C SER A 106 20.34 17.28 -1.48
N SER A 107 19.72 16.22 -1.99
CA SER A 107 18.97 15.27 -1.18
C SER A 107 19.39 13.83 -1.51
N ASP A 108 19.98 13.14 -0.55
CA ASP A 108 20.45 11.77 -0.71
C ASP A 108 19.30 10.82 -1.07
N GLU A 109 18.14 10.98 -0.45
CA GLU A 109 16.94 10.18 -0.74
C GLU A 109 16.48 10.35 -2.20
N ALA A 110 16.47 11.59 -2.71
CA ALA A 110 16.10 11.87 -4.08
C ALA A 110 17.12 11.29 -5.09
N VAL A 111 18.41 11.34 -4.78
CA VAL A 111 19.47 10.73 -5.58
C VAL A 111 19.33 9.21 -5.61
N ILE A 112 19.09 8.58 -4.48
CA ILE A 112 18.85 7.14 -4.36
C ILE A 112 17.63 6.74 -5.21
N LEU A 113 16.52 7.47 -5.10
CA LEU A 113 15.32 7.21 -5.89
C LEU A 113 15.57 7.32 -7.39
N CYS A 114 16.31 8.34 -7.84
CA CYS A 114 16.73 8.47 -9.24
C CYS A 114 17.60 7.30 -9.71
N LYS A 115 18.62 6.91 -8.92
CA LYS A 115 19.50 5.78 -9.25
C LYS A 115 18.70 4.47 -9.33
N THR A 116 17.78 4.25 -8.40
CA THR A 116 16.91 3.08 -8.40
C THR A 116 16.03 3.04 -9.66
N ALA A 117 15.49 4.16 -10.10
CA ALA A 117 14.73 4.25 -11.33
C ALA A 117 15.58 4.01 -12.58
N ILE A 118 16.80 4.53 -12.63
CA ILE A 118 17.77 4.25 -13.71
C ILE A 118 18.08 2.75 -13.74
N GLY A 119 18.34 2.13 -12.58
CA GLY A 119 18.56 0.69 -12.47
C GLY A 119 17.38 -0.14 -12.98
N ALA A 120 16.16 0.27 -12.67
CA ALA A 120 14.95 -0.40 -13.16
C ALA A 120 14.79 -0.31 -14.69
N LEU A 121 15.09 0.83 -15.30
CA LEU A 121 15.10 0.97 -16.75
C LEU A 121 16.22 0.13 -17.40
N LYS A 122 17.41 0.10 -16.81
CA LYS A 122 18.54 -0.73 -17.28
C LYS A 122 18.19 -2.22 -17.20
N LEU A 123 17.54 -2.66 -16.12
CA LEU A 123 17.04 -4.03 -15.98
C LEU A 123 16.05 -4.39 -17.09
N ASN A 124 15.12 -3.49 -17.40
CA ASN A 124 14.14 -3.69 -18.48
C ASN A 124 14.79 -3.76 -19.87
N ILE A 125 15.89 -3.05 -20.09
CA ILE A 125 16.69 -3.10 -21.34
C ILE A 125 17.50 -4.41 -21.40
N GLY A 126 17.74 -5.08 -20.26
CA GLY A 126 18.53 -6.31 -20.18
C GLY A 126 20.00 -6.09 -19.82
N ASP A 127 20.41 -4.88 -19.43
CA ASP A 127 21.77 -4.55 -19.01
C ASP A 127 21.98 -4.94 -17.53
N LEU A 128 22.22 -6.23 -17.30
CA LEU A 128 22.36 -6.80 -15.97
C LEU A 128 23.61 -6.33 -15.23
N GLN A 129 24.69 -6.06 -15.96
CA GLN A 129 25.98 -5.66 -15.34
C GLN A 129 25.85 -4.26 -14.69
N VAL A 130 25.37 -3.29 -15.47
CA VAL A 130 25.18 -1.91 -14.95
C VAL A 130 24.10 -1.87 -13.87
N THR A 131 23.06 -2.71 -13.98
CA THR A 131 22.05 -2.84 -12.93
C THR A 131 22.65 -3.34 -11.63
N LYS A 132 23.55 -4.34 -11.68
CA LYS A 132 24.27 -4.84 -10.50
C LYS A 132 25.10 -3.76 -9.83
N GLU A 133 25.91 -3.05 -10.59
CA GLU A 133 26.73 -1.94 -10.09
C GLU A 133 25.88 -0.84 -9.45
N THR A 134 24.73 -0.55 -10.06
CA THR A 134 23.77 0.42 -9.51
C THR A 134 23.18 -0.07 -8.19
N ILE A 135 22.86 -1.37 -8.06
CA ILE A 135 22.32 -1.95 -6.82
C ILE A 135 23.37 -1.87 -5.70
N GLU A 136 24.62 -2.23 -5.97
CA GLU A 136 25.70 -2.19 -4.99
C GLU A 136 25.95 -0.75 -4.49
N ASP A 137 26.00 0.22 -5.41
CA ASP A 137 26.19 1.64 -5.10
C ASP A 137 25.01 2.23 -4.30
N VAL A 138 23.77 1.87 -4.65
CA VAL A 138 22.58 2.32 -3.91
C VAL A 138 22.49 1.64 -2.53
N GLU A 139 22.87 0.38 -2.39
CA GLU A 139 22.88 -0.32 -1.09
C GLU A 139 23.86 0.36 -0.11
N GLU A 140 25.02 0.78 -0.58
CA GLU A 140 25.99 1.54 0.21
C GLU A 140 25.40 2.89 0.67
N MET A 141 24.74 3.61 -0.21
CA MET A 141 24.09 4.88 0.11
C MET A 141 22.95 4.70 1.13
N LEU A 142 22.15 3.65 0.99
CA LEU A 142 21.05 3.34 1.90
C LEU A 142 21.52 3.02 3.32
N ASN A 143 22.66 2.34 3.47
CA ASN A 143 23.23 2.03 4.78
C ASN A 143 23.68 3.28 5.54
N ASN A 144 23.89 4.40 4.87
CA ASN A 144 24.26 5.67 5.47
C ASN A 144 23.06 6.52 5.90
N LEU A 145 21.82 6.12 5.55
CA LEU A 145 20.62 6.85 5.95
C LEU A 145 20.25 6.54 7.41
N PRO A 146 19.73 7.54 8.15
CA PRO A 146 19.45 7.41 9.60
C PRO A 146 18.18 6.58 9.92
N GLY A 147 17.54 5.96 8.95
CA GLY A 147 16.32 5.16 9.18
C GLY A 147 15.69 4.61 7.92
N VAL A 148 14.62 3.84 8.08
CA VAL A 148 13.87 3.28 6.95
C VAL A 148 12.91 4.32 6.41
N THR A 149 13.06 4.63 5.11
CA THR A 149 12.24 5.60 4.37
C THR A 149 11.52 4.91 3.20
N SER A 150 10.60 5.60 2.52
CA SER A 150 9.86 5.09 1.35
C SER A 150 10.79 4.64 0.20
N VAL A 151 12.02 5.18 0.16
CA VAL A 151 13.02 4.87 -0.86
C VAL A 151 13.52 3.42 -0.74
N HIS A 152 13.59 2.88 0.49
CA HIS A 152 14.00 1.49 0.73
C HIS A 152 13.08 0.49 0.03
N SER A 153 11.77 0.74 0.04
CA SER A 153 10.83 -0.15 -0.65
C SER A 153 11.07 -0.20 -2.15
N ARG A 154 11.33 0.94 -2.77
CA ARG A 154 11.63 1.02 -4.21
C ARG A 154 12.94 0.32 -4.57
N PHE A 155 13.95 0.43 -3.72
CA PHE A 155 15.23 -0.26 -3.90
C PHE A 155 15.08 -1.79 -3.79
N TYR A 156 14.40 -2.28 -2.74
CA TYR A 156 14.22 -3.73 -2.59
C TYR A 156 13.31 -4.33 -3.67
N ASP A 157 12.38 -3.57 -4.24
CA ASP A 157 11.63 -4.00 -5.43
C ASP A 157 12.57 -4.20 -6.64
N LEU A 158 13.47 -3.25 -6.90
CA LEU A 158 14.48 -3.37 -7.97
C LEU A 158 15.42 -4.56 -7.73
N SER A 159 16.00 -4.66 -6.54
CA SER A 159 16.96 -5.71 -6.19
C SER A 159 16.31 -7.11 -6.27
N SER A 160 15.07 -7.25 -5.80
CA SER A 160 14.34 -8.52 -5.91
C SER A 160 14.11 -8.92 -7.38
N LYS A 161 13.68 -8.00 -8.24
CA LYS A 161 13.50 -8.25 -9.68
C LYS A 161 14.80 -8.62 -10.38
N TYR A 162 15.90 -7.95 -10.02
CA TYR A 162 17.23 -8.29 -10.54
C TYR A 162 17.64 -9.71 -10.16
N TYR A 163 17.56 -10.10 -8.87
CA TYR A 163 17.91 -11.45 -8.44
C TYR A 163 16.96 -12.52 -8.98
N GLN A 164 15.71 -12.19 -9.24
CA GLN A 164 14.77 -13.07 -9.94
C GLN A 164 15.24 -13.34 -11.36
N THR A 165 15.68 -12.31 -12.08
CA THR A 165 16.19 -12.44 -13.46
C THR A 165 17.49 -13.21 -13.54
N VAL A 166 18.41 -13.02 -12.57
CA VAL A 166 19.70 -13.71 -12.49
C VAL A 166 19.55 -15.16 -11.97
N GLY A 167 18.42 -15.50 -11.37
CA GLY A 167 18.17 -16.85 -10.82
C GLY A 167 18.77 -17.08 -9.42
N ASN A 168 19.20 -16.05 -8.71
CA ASN A 168 19.63 -16.15 -7.33
C ASN A 168 18.45 -16.13 -6.36
N HIS A 169 17.83 -17.28 -6.17
CA HIS A 169 16.61 -17.41 -5.37
C HIS A 169 16.80 -17.05 -3.90
N ALA A 170 17.99 -17.24 -3.31
CA ALA A 170 18.25 -16.92 -1.91
C ALA A 170 18.23 -15.39 -1.67
N SER A 171 18.94 -14.65 -2.52
CA SER A 171 18.95 -13.17 -2.47
C SER A 171 17.59 -12.58 -2.85
N TYR A 172 16.93 -13.16 -3.85
CA TYR A 172 15.57 -12.79 -4.22
C TYR A 172 14.60 -12.88 -3.04
N TYR A 173 14.59 -14.01 -2.33
CA TYR A 173 13.70 -14.21 -1.19
C TYR A 173 14.01 -13.22 -0.05
N LYS A 174 15.30 -13.00 0.24
CA LYS A 174 15.73 -12.06 1.27
C LYS A 174 15.25 -10.63 0.97
N ASP A 175 15.46 -10.16 -0.24
CA ASP A 175 15.10 -8.79 -0.61
C ASP A 175 13.60 -8.61 -0.83
N ALA A 176 12.90 -9.64 -1.28
CA ALA A 176 11.45 -9.66 -1.31
C ALA A 176 10.82 -9.54 0.10
N LEU A 177 11.40 -10.21 1.11
CA LEU A 177 10.96 -10.03 2.50
C LEU A 177 11.26 -8.63 3.04
N ARG A 178 12.42 -8.05 2.70
CA ARG A 178 12.76 -6.68 3.06
C ARG A 178 11.82 -5.69 2.40
N PHE A 179 11.47 -5.89 1.12
CA PHE A 179 10.47 -5.12 0.42
C PHE A 179 9.12 -5.14 1.17
N LEU A 180 8.62 -6.32 1.52
CA LEU A 180 7.37 -6.47 2.28
C LEU A 180 7.40 -5.78 3.66
N GLY A 181 8.58 -5.74 4.29
CA GLY A 181 8.77 -5.05 5.58
C GLY A 181 8.82 -3.51 5.48
N CYS A 182 9.15 -2.98 4.29
CA CYS A 182 9.33 -1.55 4.06
C CYS A 182 8.18 -0.89 3.30
N VAL A 183 7.30 -1.67 2.67
CA VAL A 183 6.18 -1.17 1.86
C VAL A 183 5.03 -0.74 2.76
N ASP A 184 4.45 0.42 2.48
CA ASP A 184 3.19 0.81 3.07
C ASP A 184 2.07 -0.15 2.65
N ILE A 185 1.16 -0.47 3.58
CA ILE A 185 0.04 -1.39 3.35
C ILE A 185 -0.80 -0.98 2.12
N LYS A 186 -0.83 0.31 1.79
CA LYS A 186 -1.52 0.87 0.62
C LYS A 186 -0.90 0.47 -0.71
N ASP A 187 0.42 0.24 -0.73
CA ASP A 187 1.20 -0.05 -1.93
C ASP A 187 1.48 -1.55 -2.11
N LEU A 188 1.02 -2.38 -1.16
CA LEU A 188 1.17 -3.84 -1.24
C LEU A 188 0.22 -4.39 -2.31
N PRO A 189 0.73 -4.89 -3.44
CA PRO A 189 -0.11 -5.68 -4.33
C PRO A 189 -0.60 -6.91 -3.56
N LEU A 190 -1.91 -7.10 -3.53
CA LEU A 190 -2.60 -8.23 -2.86
C LEU A 190 -2.11 -9.61 -3.33
N MET A 191 -1.36 -9.65 -4.43
CA MET A 191 -0.73 -10.85 -4.98
C MET A 191 0.74 -10.53 -5.29
N HIS A 192 1.60 -10.70 -4.29
CA HIS A 192 3.02 -10.55 -4.53
C HIS A 192 3.52 -11.70 -5.42
N PRO A 193 4.35 -11.44 -6.45
CA PRO A 193 4.89 -12.48 -7.35
C PRO A 193 5.54 -13.66 -6.63
N VAL A 194 6.14 -13.42 -5.44
CA VAL A 194 6.72 -14.46 -4.57
C VAL A 194 5.67 -15.49 -4.15
N LEU A 195 4.47 -15.03 -3.76
CA LEU A 195 3.40 -15.95 -3.34
C LEU A 195 2.90 -16.78 -4.52
N GLU A 196 2.82 -16.17 -5.71
CA GLU A 196 2.43 -16.90 -6.93
C GLU A 196 3.48 -17.93 -7.37
N SER A 197 4.78 -17.61 -7.25
CA SER A 197 5.86 -18.54 -7.61
C SER A 197 5.91 -19.78 -6.72
N LEU A 198 5.39 -19.69 -5.48
CA LEU A 198 5.29 -20.84 -4.56
C LEU A 198 4.02 -21.67 -4.78
N ARG A 199 3.05 -21.17 -5.55
CA ARG A 199 1.81 -21.89 -5.85
C ARG A 199 2.10 -23.09 -6.73
N ASN A 200 1.47 -24.22 -6.44
CA ASN A 200 1.68 -25.52 -7.12
C ASN A 200 3.12 -26.08 -7.01
N THR A 201 3.89 -25.66 -6.01
CA THR A 201 5.17 -26.26 -5.65
C THR A 201 5.05 -27.04 -4.33
N ASP A 202 6.06 -27.85 -4.01
CA ASP A 202 6.16 -28.57 -2.72
C ASP A 202 6.14 -27.63 -1.49
N ARG A 203 6.27 -26.34 -1.72
CA ARG A 203 6.25 -25.27 -0.71
C ARG A 203 4.90 -24.59 -0.56
N GLN A 204 3.85 -25.07 -1.23
CA GLN A 204 2.51 -24.48 -1.16
C GLN A 204 1.96 -24.39 0.28
N TRP A 205 2.37 -25.28 1.16
CA TRP A 205 1.99 -25.23 2.57
C TRP A 205 2.37 -23.92 3.28
N LEU A 206 3.44 -23.22 2.83
CA LEU A 206 3.80 -21.88 3.34
C LEU A 206 2.70 -20.85 3.05
N ILE A 207 2.20 -20.87 1.82
CA ILE A 207 1.09 -19.99 1.40
C ILE A 207 -0.17 -20.33 2.20
N ASP A 208 -0.50 -21.62 2.32
CA ASP A 208 -1.66 -22.05 3.06
C ASP A 208 -1.58 -21.69 4.55
N THR A 209 -0.39 -21.77 5.14
CA THR A 209 -0.14 -21.31 6.51
C THR A 209 -0.31 -19.79 6.62
N LEU A 210 0.22 -19.01 5.68
CA LEU A 210 0.07 -17.56 5.65
C LEU A 210 -1.40 -17.16 5.54
N TYR A 211 -2.18 -17.79 4.67
CA TYR A 211 -3.61 -17.55 4.56
C TYR A 211 -4.39 -17.98 5.80
N ALA A 212 -3.99 -19.07 6.46
CA ALA A 212 -4.58 -19.48 7.74
C ALA A 212 -4.37 -18.40 8.82
N PHE A 213 -3.17 -17.79 8.87
CA PHE A 213 -2.89 -16.66 9.76
C PHE A 213 -3.70 -15.40 9.36
N ASN A 214 -3.79 -15.09 8.08
CA ASN A 214 -4.54 -13.92 7.62
C ASN A 214 -6.03 -14.04 7.91
N SER A 215 -6.62 -15.22 7.74
CA SER A 215 -8.03 -15.48 8.06
C SER A 215 -8.29 -15.79 9.54
N GLY A 216 -7.24 -15.89 10.38
CA GLY A 216 -7.37 -16.29 11.78
C GLY A 216 -7.92 -17.71 11.97
N ASN A 217 -7.76 -18.59 10.97
CA ASN A 217 -8.33 -19.94 11.02
C ASN A 217 -7.39 -20.92 11.76
N VAL A 218 -7.66 -21.08 13.05
CA VAL A 218 -6.87 -21.96 13.95
C VAL A 218 -6.94 -23.42 13.51
N GLU A 219 -8.09 -23.88 13.02
CA GLU A 219 -8.29 -25.26 12.59
C GLU A 219 -7.43 -25.60 11.36
N ARG A 220 -7.43 -24.71 10.33
CA ARG A 220 -6.59 -24.88 9.15
C ARG A 220 -5.11 -24.86 9.52
N PHE A 221 -4.69 -24.01 10.44
CA PHE A 221 -3.31 -23.98 10.93
C PHE A 221 -2.92 -25.31 11.59
N GLN A 222 -3.81 -25.90 12.41
CA GLN A 222 -3.57 -27.18 13.05
C GLN A 222 -3.52 -28.34 12.05
N THR A 223 -4.36 -28.34 11.01
CA THR A 223 -4.31 -29.39 9.96
C THR A 223 -3.01 -29.33 9.16
N LEU A 224 -2.41 -28.16 9.00
CA LEU A 224 -1.12 -27.98 8.33
C LEU A 224 0.10 -28.34 9.20
N LYS A 225 -0.10 -28.77 10.45
CA LYS A 225 0.98 -29.13 11.38
C LYS A 225 1.93 -30.17 10.83
N THR A 226 1.44 -31.11 10.03
CA THR A 226 2.27 -32.18 9.40
C THR A 226 3.28 -31.57 8.40
N ALA A 227 2.96 -30.44 7.78
CA ALA A 227 3.84 -29.78 6.83
C ALA A 227 4.79 -28.79 7.51
N TRP A 228 4.26 -27.81 8.26
CA TRP A 228 5.10 -26.80 8.91
C TRP A 228 5.90 -27.33 10.10
N GLY A 229 5.45 -28.41 10.75
CA GLY A 229 6.16 -29.04 11.86
C GLY A 229 7.50 -29.70 11.47
N GLN A 230 7.75 -29.90 10.17
CA GLN A 230 9.05 -30.37 9.67
C GLN A 230 10.13 -29.27 9.71
N GLN A 231 9.73 -28.00 9.85
CA GLN A 231 10.66 -26.88 9.96
C GLN A 231 11.02 -26.64 11.43
N PRO A 232 12.30 -26.78 11.82
CA PRO A 232 12.72 -26.71 13.22
C PRO A 232 12.38 -25.37 13.88
N ASP A 233 12.49 -24.27 13.14
CA ASP A 233 12.19 -22.92 13.64
C ASP A 233 10.70 -22.72 13.94
N LEU A 234 9.82 -23.28 13.12
CA LEU A 234 8.37 -23.20 13.32
C LEU A 234 7.93 -24.13 14.44
N ALA A 235 8.49 -25.34 14.48
CA ALA A 235 8.20 -26.32 15.52
C ALA A 235 8.65 -25.84 16.92
N ALA A 236 9.82 -25.20 17.03
CA ALA A 236 10.31 -24.62 18.28
C ALA A 236 9.42 -23.48 18.81
N ASN A 237 8.74 -22.78 17.92
CA ASN A 237 7.89 -21.63 18.26
C ASN A 237 6.39 -21.93 18.20
N GLU A 238 5.96 -23.20 18.17
CA GLU A 238 4.57 -23.63 18.05
C GLU A 238 3.64 -22.89 19.03
N ALA A 239 4.00 -22.83 20.31
CA ALA A 239 3.18 -22.18 21.33
C ALA A 239 2.97 -20.67 21.07
N GLN A 240 4.00 -19.99 20.55
CA GLN A 240 3.90 -18.56 20.21
C GLN A 240 3.04 -18.35 18.96
N LEU A 241 3.19 -19.21 17.95
CA LEU A 241 2.39 -19.16 16.73
C LEU A 241 0.91 -19.43 17.04
N LEU A 242 0.62 -20.38 17.90
CA LEU A 242 -0.74 -20.68 18.33
C LEU A 242 -1.39 -19.48 19.03
N ARG A 243 -0.68 -18.85 19.95
CA ARG A 243 -1.17 -17.63 20.62
C ARG A 243 -1.40 -16.48 19.63
N LYS A 244 -0.51 -16.30 18.64
CA LYS A 244 -0.66 -15.28 17.60
C LYS A 244 -1.90 -15.50 16.75
N ILE A 245 -2.14 -16.75 16.27
CA ILE A 245 -3.30 -17.03 15.42
C ILE A 245 -4.61 -16.93 16.21
N GLN A 246 -4.62 -17.25 17.51
CA GLN A 246 -5.78 -17.05 18.38
C GLN A 246 -6.17 -15.56 18.51
N LEU A 247 -5.15 -14.67 18.65
CA LEU A 247 -5.37 -13.22 18.65
C LEU A 247 -5.89 -12.75 17.29
N LEU A 248 -5.35 -13.28 16.19
CA LEU A 248 -5.81 -12.94 14.83
C LEU A 248 -7.23 -13.44 14.57
N CYS A 249 -7.60 -14.61 15.12
CA CYS A 249 -8.96 -15.13 15.09
C CYS A 249 -9.96 -14.16 15.77
N LEU A 250 -9.61 -13.66 16.95
CA LEU A 250 -10.43 -12.67 17.66
C LEU A 250 -10.58 -11.36 16.85
N MET A 251 -9.51 -10.89 16.22
CA MET A 251 -9.55 -9.70 15.36
C MET A 251 -10.47 -9.93 14.15
N GLU A 252 -10.38 -11.08 13.49
CA GLU A 252 -11.19 -11.41 12.32
C GLU A 252 -12.68 -11.54 12.67
N MET A 253 -13.00 -12.18 13.79
CA MET A 253 -14.36 -12.24 14.32
C MET A 253 -14.95 -10.86 14.58
N THR A 254 -14.14 -9.92 15.04
CA THR A 254 -14.55 -8.52 15.27
C THR A 254 -14.74 -7.78 13.97
N PHE A 255 -13.82 -7.96 13.00
CA PHE A 255 -13.80 -7.27 11.73
C PHE A 255 -14.96 -7.67 10.81
N THR A 256 -15.30 -8.94 10.76
CA THR A 256 -16.36 -9.47 9.90
C THR A 256 -17.75 -9.06 10.35
N ARG A 257 -17.93 -8.64 11.61
CA ARG A 257 -19.23 -8.22 12.16
C ARG A 257 -19.49 -6.73 11.93
N PRO A 258 -20.73 -6.34 11.60
CA PRO A 258 -21.12 -4.93 11.55
C PRO A 258 -21.04 -4.30 12.94
N ALA A 259 -20.87 -2.97 12.99
CA ALA A 259 -20.63 -2.23 14.23
C ALA A 259 -21.68 -2.47 15.32
N ASN A 260 -22.94 -2.65 14.92
CA ASN A 260 -24.09 -2.87 15.82
C ASN A 260 -24.09 -4.28 16.45
N HIS A 261 -23.35 -5.24 15.91
CA HIS A 261 -23.33 -6.64 16.33
C HIS A 261 -21.95 -7.12 16.78
N ARG A 262 -21.08 -6.22 17.25
CA ARG A 262 -19.74 -6.54 17.77
C ARG A 262 -19.78 -6.99 19.23
N GLN A 263 -20.83 -7.64 19.65
CA GLN A 263 -20.91 -8.38 20.90
C GLN A 263 -20.58 -9.84 20.60
N LEU A 264 -19.59 -10.38 21.28
CA LEU A 264 -19.09 -11.74 21.14
C LEU A 264 -19.32 -12.48 22.45
N THR A 265 -19.93 -13.66 22.43
CA THR A 265 -20.02 -14.50 23.64
C THR A 265 -18.71 -15.24 23.87
N PHE A 266 -18.40 -15.56 25.12
CA PHE A 266 -17.21 -16.35 25.47
C PHE A 266 -17.20 -17.71 24.76
N GLU A 267 -18.39 -18.31 24.60
CA GLU A 267 -18.54 -19.61 23.94
C GLU A 267 -18.20 -19.53 22.43
N GLU A 268 -18.61 -18.47 21.74
CA GLU A 268 -18.29 -18.24 20.33
C GLU A 268 -16.77 -18.07 20.15
N ILE A 269 -16.14 -17.25 21.03
CA ILE A 269 -14.69 -17.03 20.99
C ILE A 269 -13.94 -18.34 21.29
N ALA A 270 -14.34 -19.06 22.33
CA ALA A 270 -13.72 -20.33 22.73
C ALA A 270 -13.77 -21.35 21.58
N LYS A 271 -14.92 -21.49 20.92
CA LYS A 271 -15.10 -22.38 19.78
C LYS A 271 -14.23 -22.02 18.58
N SER A 272 -14.15 -20.73 18.24
CA SER A 272 -13.38 -20.27 17.07
C SER A 272 -11.87 -20.28 17.32
N ALA A 273 -11.43 -19.85 18.49
CA ALA A 273 -10.02 -19.84 18.87
C ALA A 273 -9.48 -21.20 19.36
N LYS A 274 -10.37 -22.21 19.49
CA LYS A 274 -10.02 -23.57 20.01
C LYS A 274 -9.35 -23.52 21.40
N ILE A 275 -9.94 -22.74 22.30
CA ILE A 275 -9.52 -22.59 23.70
C ILE A 275 -10.68 -22.94 24.65
N THR A 276 -10.37 -23.08 25.94
CA THR A 276 -11.40 -23.23 26.95
C THR A 276 -12.09 -21.90 27.24
N VAL A 277 -13.34 -21.93 27.69
CA VAL A 277 -14.11 -20.71 28.02
C VAL A 277 -13.40 -19.88 29.09
N ASN A 278 -12.69 -20.51 30.04
CA ASN A 278 -11.96 -19.85 31.09
C ASN A 278 -10.70 -19.09 30.59
N GLU A 279 -10.17 -19.47 29.42
CA GLU A 279 -9.01 -18.80 28.81
C GLU A 279 -9.41 -17.63 27.92
N VAL A 280 -10.71 -17.49 27.60
CA VAL A 280 -11.21 -16.41 26.71
C VAL A 280 -10.92 -15.04 27.28
N GLU A 281 -11.18 -14.83 28.56
CA GLU A 281 -10.93 -13.57 29.21
C GLU A 281 -9.45 -13.16 29.09
N LEU A 282 -8.53 -14.08 29.37
CA LEU A 282 -7.09 -13.83 29.27
C LEU A 282 -6.68 -13.50 27.81
N LEU A 283 -7.26 -14.17 26.82
CA LEU A 283 -7.02 -13.87 25.39
C LEU A 283 -7.48 -12.46 25.05
N VAL A 284 -8.68 -12.08 25.48
CA VAL A 284 -9.25 -10.74 25.21
C VAL A 284 -8.44 -9.66 25.94
N MET A 285 -8.11 -9.86 27.21
CA MET A 285 -7.24 -8.93 27.97
C MET A 285 -5.90 -8.74 27.28
N LYS A 286 -5.31 -9.80 26.75
CA LYS A 286 -4.06 -9.72 25.99
C LYS A 286 -4.22 -8.90 24.71
N ALA A 287 -5.30 -9.12 23.96
CA ALA A 287 -5.61 -8.34 22.75
C ALA A 287 -5.81 -6.86 23.05
N LEU A 288 -6.50 -6.52 24.14
CA LEU A 288 -6.70 -5.16 24.63
C LEU A 288 -5.37 -4.50 25.06
N SER A 289 -4.53 -5.24 25.81
CA SER A 289 -3.24 -4.73 26.32
C SER A 289 -2.24 -4.40 25.21
N VAL A 290 -2.26 -5.15 24.12
CA VAL A 290 -1.39 -4.93 22.95
C VAL A 290 -2.00 -3.91 21.97
N GLY A 291 -3.25 -3.48 22.19
CA GLY A 291 -3.92 -2.49 21.35
C GLY A 291 -4.44 -3.05 20.04
N LEU A 292 -4.58 -4.36 19.90
CA LEU A 292 -5.14 -5.00 18.68
C LEU A 292 -6.64 -4.77 18.54
N VAL A 293 -7.34 -4.67 19.66
CA VAL A 293 -8.77 -4.36 19.74
C VAL A 293 -9.02 -3.36 20.86
N LYS A 294 -10.18 -2.68 20.81
CA LYS A 294 -10.70 -1.86 21.92
C LYS A 294 -12.12 -2.33 22.24
N GLY A 295 -12.46 -2.31 23.51
CA GLY A 295 -13.75 -2.77 23.94
C GLY A 295 -13.80 -2.97 25.46
N SER A 296 -14.89 -3.58 25.93
CA SER A 296 -15.12 -3.94 27.33
C SER A 296 -15.49 -5.41 27.47
N ILE A 297 -15.13 -5.99 28.61
CA ILE A 297 -15.47 -7.36 28.98
C ILE A 297 -16.58 -7.28 30.02
N ASP A 298 -17.65 -8.02 29.78
CA ASP A 298 -18.71 -8.30 30.74
C ASP A 298 -18.64 -9.77 31.15
N GLU A 299 -18.06 -10.01 32.31
CA GLU A 299 -17.87 -11.37 32.82
C GLU A 299 -19.19 -11.98 33.35
N VAL A 300 -20.10 -11.14 33.84
CA VAL A 300 -21.39 -11.57 34.39
C VAL A 300 -22.22 -12.20 33.29
N ASP A 301 -22.36 -11.51 32.16
CA ASP A 301 -23.10 -12.00 30.98
C ASP A 301 -22.19 -12.83 30.04
N ARG A 302 -20.92 -13.02 30.37
CA ARG A 302 -19.90 -13.73 29.56
C ARG A 302 -19.86 -13.24 28.11
N ARG A 303 -19.82 -11.92 27.96
CA ARG A 303 -19.79 -11.24 26.65
C ARG A 303 -18.63 -10.25 26.58
N VAL A 304 -18.16 -10.05 25.34
CA VAL A 304 -17.19 -9.02 25.03
C VAL A 304 -17.80 -8.06 24.03
N HIS A 305 -17.78 -6.77 24.35
CA HIS A 305 -18.25 -5.73 23.43
C HIS A 305 -17.04 -5.05 22.80
N MET A 306 -16.84 -5.26 21.49
CA MET A 306 -15.73 -4.71 20.72
C MET A 306 -16.16 -3.42 20.01
N THR A 307 -15.43 -2.33 20.26
CA THR A 307 -15.68 -1.02 19.63
C THR A 307 -14.78 -0.77 18.43
N TRP A 308 -13.56 -1.30 18.44
CA TRP A 308 -12.58 -1.06 17.41
C TRP A 308 -11.63 -2.25 17.26
N VAL A 309 -11.13 -2.46 16.04
CA VAL A 309 -10.11 -3.43 15.70
C VAL A 309 -9.02 -2.77 14.87
N GLN A 310 -7.77 -3.13 15.11
CA GLN A 310 -6.63 -2.61 14.36
C GLN A 310 -6.74 -2.99 12.88
N PRO A 311 -6.55 -2.03 11.95
CA PRO A 311 -6.53 -2.31 10.52
C PRO A 311 -5.46 -3.37 10.16
N ARG A 312 -5.82 -4.26 9.25
CA ARG A 312 -4.98 -5.36 8.75
C ARG A 312 -4.90 -5.32 7.24
N VAL A 313 -3.98 -6.10 6.69
CA VAL A 313 -3.96 -6.38 5.25
C VAL A 313 -5.22 -7.16 4.89
N LEU A 314 -5.96 -6.62 3.91
CA LEU A 314 -7.23 -7.16 3.46
C LEU A 314 -7.02 -8.03 2.22
N ASP A 315 -7.74 -9.14 2.14
CA ASP A 315 -7.86 -9.90 0.90
C ASP A 315 -8.95 -9.31 -0.03
N LEU A 316 -9.00 -9.78 -1.27
CA LEU A 316 -9.97 -9.29 -2.25
C LEU A 316 -11.42 -9.56 -1.84
N GLN A 317 -11.68 -10.66 -1.11
CA GLN A 317 -13.03 -10.99 -0.64
C GLN A 317 -13.47 -10.03 0.48
N GLN A 318 -12.55 -9.71 1.38
CA GLN A 318 -12.79 -8.74 2.45
C GLN A 318 -13.04 -7.33 1.88
N ILE A 319 -12.26 -6.92 0.87
CA ILE A 319 -12.47 -5.64 0.16
C ILE A 319 -13.83 -5.63 -0.53
N LYS A 320 -14.21 -6.72 -1.21
CA LYS A 320 -15.54 -6.84 -1.81
C LYS A 320 -16.65 -6.72 -0.76
N GLY A 321 -16.53 -7.41 0.36
CA GLY A 321 -17.49 -7.30 1.47
C GLY A 321 -17.56 -5.90 2.07
N MET A 322 -16.47 -5.13 2.09
CA MET A 322 -16.50 -3.72 2.49
C MET A 322 -17.23 -2.86 1.45
N LYS A 323 -16.94 -3.08 0.17
CA LYS A 323 -17.63 -2.41 -0.94
C LYS A 323 -19.15 -2.64 -0.85
N ASP A 324 -19.57 -3.89 -0.75
CA ASP A 324 -21.00 -4.26 -0.69
C ASP A 324 -21.71 -3.59 0.50
N ARG A 325 -21.03 -3.49 1.67
CA ARG A 325 -21.57 -2.77 2.84
C ARG A 325 -21.70 -1.27 2.61
N LEU A 326 -20.74 -0.65 1.93
CA LEU A 326 -20.79 0.78 1.58
C LEU A 326 -21.90 1.05 0.55
N GLU A 327 -22.07 0.20 -0.44
CA GLU A 327 -23.14 0.30 -1.44
C GLU A 327 -24.53 0.18 -0.77
N PHE A 328 -24.67 -0.77 0.16
CA PHE A 328 -25.90 -0.90 0.94
C PHE A 328 -26.19 0.36 1.75
N TRP A 329 -25.21 0.88 2.47
CA TRP A 329 -25.34 2.12 3.24
C TRP A 329 -25.67 3.33 2.35
N CYS A 330 -25.05 3.46 1.18
CA CYS A 330 -25.40 4.50 0.20
C CYS A 330 -26.87 4.39 -0.24
N THR A 331 -27.38 3.17 -0.42
CA THR A 331 -28.78 2.93 -0.78
C THR A 331 -29.73 3.34 0.34
N ASP A 332 -29.38 3.01 1.59
CA ASP A 332 -30.18 3.40 2.76
C ASP A 332 -30.23 4.93 2.93
N VAL A 333 -29.07 5.62 2.76
CA VAL A 333 -29.01 7.08 2.83
C VAL A 333 -29.86 7.73 1.74
N LYS A 334 -29.78 7.24 0.48
CA LYS A 334 -30.63 7.75 -0.62
C LYS A 334 -32.11 7.51 -0.36
N SER A 335 -32.48 6.37 0.20
CA SER A 335 -33.87 6.06 0.55
C SER A 335 -34.38 7.03 1.61
N MET A 336 -33.54 7.34 2.60
CA MET A 336 -33.86 8.30 3.65
C MET A 336 -33.98 9.73 3.11
N GLU A 337 -33.05 10.14 2.20
CA GLU A 337 -33.08 11.41 1.49
C GLU A 337 -34.43 11.60 0.76
N MET A 338 -34.83 10.61 -0.07
CA MET A 338 -36.13 10.63 -0.76
C MET A 338 -37.32 10.71 0.19
N LEU A 339 -37.25 10.02 1.33
CA LEU A 339 -38.32 10.04 2.32
C LEU A 339 -38.42 11.41 2.99
N VAL A 340 -37.29 12.05 3.32
CA VAL A 340 -37.26 13.40 3.88
C VAL A 340 -37.76 14.42 2.85
N GLU A 341 -37.33 14.34 1.60
CA GLU A 341 -37.79 15.22 0.52
C GLU A 341 -39.33 15.08 0.35
N HIS A 342 -39.84 13.87 0.37
CA HIS A 342 -41.28 13.64 0.22
C HIS A 342 -42.11 14.17 1.41
N GLN A 343 -41.60 14.00 2.64
CA GLN A 343 -42.31 14.42 3.85
C GLN A 343 -42.15 15.90 4.18
N ALA A 344 -41.02 16.51 3.76
CA ALA A 344 -40.68 17.89 4.07
C ALA A 344 -40.74 18.82 2.82
N HIS A 345 -41.41 18.39 1.76
CA HIS A 345 -41.48 19.13 0.49
C HIS A 345 -41.98 20.57 0.69
N ASP A 346 -43.01 20.76 1.53
CA ASP A 346 -43.59 22.06 1.82
C ASP A 346 -42.73 22.97 2.71
N ILE A 347 -41.60 22.43 3.26
CA ILE A 347 -40.68 23.17 4.13
C ILE A 347 -39.38 23.45 3.36
N LEU A 348 -39.03 22.63 2.37
CA LEU A 348 -37.79 22.71 1.60
C LEU A 348 -37.95 23.50 0.29
N THR A 349 -39.15 23.77 -0.15
CA THR A 349 -39.52 24.69 -1.24
C THR A 349 -39.91 26.03 -0.67
#